data_4ac5493de6d94a8657a9defa11ac21e8
#
_entry.id   4ac5493de6d94a8657a9defa11ac21e8
#
_cell.length_a   1.000
_cell.length_b   1.000
_cell.length_c   1.000
_cell.angle_alpha   90.00
_cell.angle_beta   90.00
_cell.angle_gamma   90.00
#
_symmetry.space_group_name_H-M   'P 1'
#
loop_
_entity.id
_entity.type
_entity.pdbx_description
1 polymer ?
#
loop_
_entity_poly.entity_id
_entity_poly.type
_entity_poly.pdbx_seq_one_letter_code
_entity_poly.pdbx_strand_id
1 'polypeptide(L)'
;TALRIIRIGTSGSLQADIPVDHFVMAQYGLGLDNMLRSYLIDSISETRLEKAFIEHTHWDLKKGTPYVIGCSTELEQLIESEQIHKGITATAGGFYGPQGRVLRLGIQDSALNSKMDSFSFEGHRITNLEMETSAIYGLGKLLGHHCLSMNAIIANRANGTFSQDPYKAVDELILYTLNKLAQ
;
A
#
# COMPACT_ATOMS: atom_id res chain seq x y z
N THR A 1 -15.97 -10.02 19.08
CA THR A 1 -15.13 -8.88 19.52
C THR A 1 -14.40 -8.33 18.32
N ALA A 2 -14.54 -7.03 18.04
CA ALA A 2 -13.75 -6.36 17.03
C ALA A 2 -12.31 -6.20 17.54
N LEU A 3 -11.34 -6.48 16.66
CA LEU A 3 -9.92 -6.27 16.94
C LEU A 3 -9.46 -4.96 16.29
N ARG A 4 -8.45 -4.33 16.88
CA ARG A 4 -7.63 -3.27 16.26
C ARG A 4 -6.32 -3.90 15.81
N ILE A 5 -6.07 -3.94 14.52
CA ILE A 5 -4.91 -4.59 13.90
C ILE A 5 -4.09 -3.53 13.18
N ILE A 6 -2.86 -3.31 13.64
CA ILE A 6 -1.92 -2.42 12.96
C ILE A 6 -0.75 -3.25 12.45
N ARG A 7 -0.60 -3.30 11.13
CA ARG A 7 0.58 -3.86 10.48
C ARG A 7 1.70 -2.83 10.48
N ILE A 8 2.86 -3.21 10.95
CA ILE A 8 4.10 -2.46 10.75
C ILE A 8 4.99 -3.26 9.81
N GLY A 9 5.41 -2.64 8.73
CA GLY A 9 6.23 -3.32 7.72
C GLY A 9 7.18 -2.36 7.01
N THR A 10 7.85 -2.90 6.01
CA THR A 10 8.74 -2.16 5.12
C THR A 10 8.18 -2.13 3.70
N SER A 11 8.53 -1.10 2.93
CA SER A 11 8.14 -1.01 1.54
C SER A 11 9.08 -0.15 0.71
N GLY A 12 8.86 -0.15 -0.60
CA GLY A 12 9.55 0.75 -1.52
C GLY A 12 8.64 1.88 -1.97
N SER A 13 9.07 3.14 -1.80
CA SER A 13 8.36 4.29 -2.35
C SER A 13 8.45 4.33 -3.87
N LEU A 14 7.37 4.77 -4.52
CA LEU A 14 7.34 5.14 -5.94
C LEU A 14 7.52 6.64 -6.14
N GLN A 15 7.27 7.46 -5.12
CA GLN A 15 7.23 8.90 -5.19
C GLN A 15 8.58 9.52 -4.80
N ALA A 16 9.11 10.41 -5.64
CA ALA A 16 10.41 11.05 -5.42
C ALA A 16 10.47 11.91 -4.14
N ASP A 17 9.33 12.47 -3.73
CA ASP A 17 9.18 13.32 -2.55
C ASP A 17 8.92 12.55 -1.25
N ILE A 18 8.89 11.21 -1.29
CA ILE A 18 8.81 10.37 -0.09
C ILE A 18 10.17 9.67 0.10
N PRO A 19 11.09 10.23 0.89
CA PRO A 19 12.44 9.70 1.05
C PRO A 19 12.46 8.37 1.80
N VAL A 20 13.61 7.69 1.76
CA VAL A 20 13.89 6.57 2.66
C VAL A 20 13.91 7.03 4.12
N ASP A 21 13.67 6.09 5.04
CA ASP A 21 13.55 6.30 6.49
C ASP A 21 12.36 7.18 6.91
N HIS A 22 11.47 7.54 5.97
CA HIS A 22 10.17 8.13 6.26
C HIS A 22 9.08 7.06 6.40
N PHE A 23 7.94 7.47 6.96
CA PHE A 23 6.82 6.57 7.22
C PHE A 23 5.64 6.88 6.32
N VAL A 24 5.01 5.81 5.84
CA VAL A 24 3.78 5.89 5.04
C VAL A 24 2.66 5.14 5.74
N MET A 25 1.53 5.80 5.87
CA MET A 25 0.25 5.21 6.28
C MET A 25 -0.59 4.92 5.04
N ALA A 26 -1.02 3.68 4.89
CA ALA A 26 -1.87 3.27 3.78
C ALA A 26 -3.32 3.68 4.06
N GLN A 27 -3.82 4.76 3.44
CA GLN A 27 -5.24 5.09 3.48
C GLN A 27 -6.06 4.06 2.72
N TYR A 28 -5.49 3.55 1.63
CA TYR A 28 -6.08 2.49 0.81
C TYR A 28 -5.05 1.41 0.51
N GLY A 29 -5.49 0.15 0.54
CA GLY A 29 -4.77 -0.99 0.00
C GLY A 29 -5.29 -1.34 -1.39
N LEU A 30 -4.45 -1.17 -2.41
CA LEU A 30 -4.73 -1.56 -3.80
C LEU A 30 -4.19 -2.97 -4.04
N GLY A 31 -5.06 -3.97 -4.10
CA GLY A 31 -4.68 -5.35 -4.39
C GLY A 31 -4.49 -5.60 -5.88
N LEU A 32 -3.26 -5.98 -6.25
CA LEU A 32 -2.88 -6.42 -7.60
C LEU A 32 -2.77 -7.94 -7.70
N ASP A 33 -3.04 -8.63 -6.60
CA ASP A 33 -2.88 -10.07 -6.41
C ASP A 33 -4.15 -10.89 -6.74
N ASN A 34 -5.27 -10.22 -6.99
CA ASN A 34 -6.58 -10.81 -7.25
C ASN A 34 -7.16 -11.67 -6.10
N MET A 35 -6.51 -11.71 -4.93
CA MET A 35 -6.84 -12.64 -3.85
C MET A 35 -8.26 -12.41 -3.29
N LEU A 36 -8.62 -11.16 -3.02
CA LEU A 36 -9.92 -10.85 -2.42
C LEU A 36 -11.08 -10.98 -3.40
N ARG A 37 -10.85 -11.11 -4.70
CA ARG A 37 -11.91 -11.40 -5.69
C ARG A 37 -12.54 -12.79 -5.50
N SER A 38 -11.94 -13.62 -4.66
CA SER A 38 -12.55 -14.89 -4.21
C SER A 38 -13.57 -14.72 -3.10
N TYR A 39 -13.79 -13.51 -2.59
CA TYR A 39 -14.73 -13.17 -1.51
C TYR A 39 -15.77 -12.13 -1.97
N LEU A 40 -16.84 -11.98 -1.21
CA LEU A 40 -17.89 -10.98 -1.47
C LEU A 40 -17.44 -9.61 -0.94
N ILE A 41 -16.66 -8.88 -1.73
CA ILE A 41 -16.06 -7.59 -1.32
C ILE A 41 -16.79 -6.36 -1.83
N ASP A 42 -17.83 -6.48 -2.62
CA ASP A 42 -18.49 -5.36 -3.29
C ASP A 42 -18.97 -4.26 -2.32
N SER A 43 -19.42 -4.67 -1.12
CA SER A 43 -19.89 -3.73 -0.10
C SER A 43 -18.79 -2.97 0.63
N ILE A 44 -17.52 -3.37 0.47
CA ILE A 44 -16.36 -2.79 1.16
C ILE A 44 -15.32 -2.19 0.19
N SER A 45 -15.52 -2.40 -1.12
CA SER A 45 -14.59 -1.95 -2.18
C SER A 45 -14.81 -0.49 -2.57
N GLU A 46 -13.71 0.19 -2.85
CA GLU A 46 -13.69 1.56 -3.39
C GLU A 46 -13.75 1.52 -4.93
N THR A 47 -14.92 1.15 -5.47
CA THR A 47 -15.11 0.83 -6.90
C THR A 47 -14.77 1.98 -7.86
N ARG A 48 -14.92 3.25 -7.42
CA ARG A 48 -14.54 4.42 -8.23
C ARG A 48 -13.03 4.49 -8.43
N LEU A 49 -12.28 4.25 -7.37
CA LEU A 49 -10.81 4.24 -7.38
C LEU A 49 -10.28 3.04 -8.17
N GLU A 50 -10.92 1.86 -8.04
CA GLU A 50 -10.60 0.67 -8.86
C GLU A 50 -10.72 0.97 -10.36
N LYS A 51 -11.84 1.54 -10.79
CA LYS A 51 -12.08 1.91 -12.19
C LYS A 51 -11.06 2.92 -12.69
N ALA A 52 -10.82 3.97 -11.93
CA ALA A 52 -9.84 5.00 -12.28
C ALA A 52 -8.43 4.41 -12.46
N PHE A 53 -8.02 3.49 -11.56
CA PHE A 53 -6.74 2.81 -11.66
C PHE A 53 -6.64 1.92 -12.93
N ILE A 54 -7.67 1.13 -13.20
CA ILE A 54 -7.73 0.25 -14.38
C ILE A 54 -7.63 1.08 -15.67
N GLU A 55 -8.39 2.18 -15.76
CA GLU A 55 -8.40 3.08 -16.91
C GLU A 55 -7.04 3.76 -17.10
N HIS A 56 -6.50 4.38 -16.03
CA HIS A 56 -5.21 5.09 -16.09
C HIS A 56 -4.06 4.19 -16.51
N THR A 57 -4.00 2.97 -15.94
CA THR A 57 -2.90 2.04 -16.20
C THR A 57 -3.08 1.20 -17.46
N HIS A 58 -4.27 1.25 -18.08
CA HIS A 58 -4.66 0.29 -19.12
C HIS A 58 -4.40 -1.15 -18.64
N TRP A 59 -4.89 -1.45 -17.42
CA TRP A 59 -4.59 -2.71 -16.76
C TRP A 59 -5.08 -3.91 -17.56
N ASP A 60 -4.19 -4.85 -17.85
CA ASP A 60 -4.58 -6.09 -18.51
C ASP A 60 -5.28 -7.02 -17.52
N LEU A 61 -6.58 -7.26 -17.75
CA LEU A 61 -7.41 -8.12 -16.90
C LEU A 61 -6.94 -9.58 -16.85
N LYS A 62 -6.06 -10.01 -17.75
CA LYS A 62 -5.39 -11.32 -17.64
C LYS A 62 -4.52 -11.44 -16.39
N LYS A 63 -4.09 -10.34 -15.80
CA LYS A 63 -3.39 -10.30 -14.51
C LYS A 63 -4.33 -10.40 -13.30
N GLY A 64 -5.63 -10.52 -13.52
CA GLY A 64 -6.68 -10.42 -12.52
C GLY A 64 -7.24 -9.00 -12.41
N THR A 65 -8.34 -8.86 -11.70
CA THR A 65 -9.02 -7.56 -11.52
C THR A 65 -8.55 -6.90 -10.23
N PRO A 66 -7.88 -5.75 -10.29
CA PRO A 66 -7.49 -5.00 -9.09
C PRO A 66 -8.70 -4.69 -8.20
N TYR A 67 -8.47 -4.56 -6.91
CA TYR A 67 -9.45 -4.14 -5.93
C TYR A 67 -8.86 -3.14 -4.96
N VAL A 68 -9.69 -2.29 -4.37
CA VAL A 68 -9.22 -1.26 -3.41
C VAL A 68 -10.07 -1.29 -2.16
N ILE A 69 -9.42 -1.34 -1.01
CA ILE A 69 -10.07 -1.34 0.31
C ILE A 69 -9.49 -0.20 1.15
N GLY A 70 -10.37 0.62 1.75
CA GLY A 70 -9.95 1.68 2.67
C GLY A 70 -9.55 1.13 4.05
N CYS A 71 -8.64 1.81 4.74
CA CYS A 71 -8.26 1.52 6.11
C CYS A 71 -9.40 1.81 7.11
N SER A 72 -9.16 1.56 8.38
CA SER A 72 -10.04 2.02 9.47
C SER A 72 -9.85 3.50 9.71
N THR A 73 -10.90 4.30 9.54
CA THR A 73 -10.89 5.74 9.83
C THR A 73 -10.55 6.03 11.30
N GLU A 74 -11.00 5.18 12.23
CA GLU A 74 -10.67 5.29 13.65
C GLU A 74 -9.16 5.20 13.88
N LEU A 75 -8.51 4.20 13.29
CA LEU A 75 -7.06 4.01 13.44
C LEU A 75 -6.27 5.05 12.65
N GLU A 76 -6.76 5.49 11.49
CA GLU A 76 -6.16 6.58 10.74
C GLU A 76 -6.07 7.85 11.60
N GLN A 77 -7.20 8.30 12.16
CA GLN A 77 -7.27 9.50 13.02
C GLN A 77 -6.38 9.40 14.26
N LEU A 78 -6.25 8.20 14.83
CA LEU A 78 -5.43 7.97 16.01
C LEU A 78 -3.92 8.08 15.70
N ILE A 79 -3.51 7.59 14.53
CA ILE A 79 -2.08 7.43 14.18
C ILE A 79 -1.56 8.62 13.36
N GLU A 80 -2.42 9.37 12.66
CA GLU A 80 -1.97 10.42 11.76
C GLU A 80 -1.17 11.54 12.45
N SER A 81 -0.26 12.14 11.71
CA SER A 81 0.44 13.38 12.06
C SER A 81 1.05 13.99 10.79
N GLU A 82 1.54 15.23 10.89
CA GLU A 82 2.23 15.91 9.79
C GLU A 82 3.50 15.20 9.30
N GLN A 83 4.08 14.32 10.13
CA GLN A 83 5.29 13.55 9.80
C GLN A 83 5.00 12.29 8.98
N ILE A 84 3.73 11.91 8.82
CA ILE A 84 3.33 10.68 8.15
C ILE A 84 2.81 10.99 6.75
N HIS A 85 3.46 10.43 5.74
CA HIS A 85 2.92 10.44 4.38
C HIS A 85 1.70 9.52 4.29
N LYS A 86 0.67 9.96 3.55
CA LYS A 86 -0.56 9.20 3.38
C LYS A 86 -0.84 8.94 1.90
N GLY A 87 -1.44 7.79 1.59
CA GLY A 87 -1.85 7.49 0.22
C GLY A 87 -2.25 6.04 0.01
N ILE A 88 -2.14 5.60 -1.23
CA ILE A 88 -2.49 4.25 -1.65
C ILE A 88 -1.23 3.38 -1.59
N THR A 89 -1.30 2.28 -0.85
CA THR A 89 -0.28 1.23 -0.88
C THR A 89 -0.68 0.14 -1.86
N ALA A 90 0.14 -0.13 -2.87
CA ALA A 90 -0.11 -1.21 -3.82
C ALA A 90 0.44 -2.53 -3.27
N THR A 91 -0.43 -3.53 -3.17
CA THR A 91 -0.11 -4.88 -2.71
C THR A 91 0.02 -5.81 -3.91
N ALA A 92 1.23 -6.32 -4.12
CA ALA A 92 1.52 -7.21 -5.25
C ALA A 92 1.69 -8.66 -4.80
N GLY A 93 1.20 -9.62 -5.59
CA GLY A 93 1.31 -11.05 -5.31
C GLY A 93 2.72 -11.64 -5.47
N GLY A 94 3.76 -10.82 -5.65
CA GLY A 94 5.14 -11.26 -5.76
C GLY A 94 6.13 -10.10 -5.81
N PHE A 95 7.37 -10.37 -5.39
CA PHE A 95 8.38 -9.32 -5.22
C PHE A 95 9.01 -8.83 -6.55
N TYR A 96 9.13 -9.70 -7.56
CA TYR A 96 9.84 -9.41 -8.80
C TYR A 96 8.91 -8.88 -9.90
N GLY A 97 8.50 -9.71 -10.83
CA GLY A 97 7.67 -9.34 -11.99
C GLY A 97 6.36 -8.64 -11.61
N PRO A 98 5.59 -9.11 -10.59
CA PRO A 98 4.38 -8.43 -10.16
C PRO A 98 4.60 -6.99 -9.65
N GLN A 99 5.81 -6.67 -9.21
CA GLN A 99 6.21 -5.31 -8.82
C GLN A 99 7.02 -4.59 -9.90
N GLY A 100 7.01 -5.05 -11.14
CA GLY A 100 7.71 -4.40 -12.25
C GLY A 100 9.24 -4.55 -12.23
N ARG A 101 9.79 -5.52 -11.48
CA ARG A 101 11.24 -5.81 -11.47
C ARG A 101 11.61 -6.81 -12.54
N VAL A 102 12.62 -6.47 -13.33
CA VAL A 102 13.20 -7.35 -14.36
C VAL A 102 14.52 -7.89 -13.84
N LEU A 103 14.67 -9.21 -13.81
CA LEU A 103 15.95 -9.90 -13.57
C LEU A 103 16.39 -10.67 -14.82
N ARG A 104 15.81 -11.86 -15.03
CA ARG A 104 16.13 -12.75 -16.16
C ARG A 104 14.99 -12.82 -17.16
N LEU A 105 13.75 -12.71 -16.69
CA LEU A 105 12.56 -12.81 -17.52
C LEU A 105 12.02 -11.41 -17.82
N GLY A 106 11.59 -11.20 -19.06
CA GLY A 106 10.82 -10.02 -19.42
C GLY A 106 9.49 -9.98 -18.65
N ILE A 107 9.01 -8.79 -18.35
CA ILE A 107 7.71 -8.58 -17.73
C ILE A 107 6.67 -8.16 -18.77
N GLN A 108 5.41 -8.46 -18.53
CA GLN A 108 4.32 -8.18 -19.46
C GLN A 108 4.12 -6.67 -19.69
N ASP A 109 4.30 -5.85 -18.66
CA ASP A 109 4.14 -4.40 -18.72
C ASP A 109 5.38 -3.70 -18.15
N SER A 110 6.29 -3.30 -19.03
CA SER A 110 7.52 -2.60 -18.63
C SER A 110 7.27 -1.19 -18.11
N ALA A 111 6.10 -0.60 -18.38
CA ALA A 111 5.69 0.73 -17.92
C ALA A 111 4.90 0.69 -16.60
N LEU A 112 4.72 -0.47 -15.97
CA LEU A 112 3.88 -0.62 -14.78
C LEU A 112 4.23 0.37 -13.67
N ASN A 113 5.52 0.50 -13.33
CA ASN A 113 5.96 1.41 -12.27
C ASN A 113 5.69 2.88 -12.62
N SER A 114 5.92 3.29 -13.85
CA SER A 114 5.64 4.66 -14.32
C SER A 114 4.14 4.98 -14.31
N LYS A 115 3.31 4.00 -14.68
CA LYS A 115 1.84 4.13 -14.62
C LYS A 115 1.35 4.24 -13.19
N MET A 116 1.92 3.48 -12.25
CA MET A 116 1.58 3.58 -10.84
C MET A 116 2.07 4.89 -10.21
N ASP A 117 3.29 5.33 -10.55
CA ASP A 117 3.86 6.59 -10.08
C ASP A 117 3.00 7.80 -10.50
N SER A 118 2.55 7.82 -11.76
CA SER A 118 1.73 8.90 -12.31
C SER A 118 0.25 8.84 -11.92
N PHE A 119 -0.20 7.77 -11.26
CA PHE A 119 -1.60 7.63 -10.88
C PHE A 119 -2.00 8.60 -9.77
N SER A 120 -3.09 9.33 -10.00
CA SER A 120 -3.75 10.16 -8.99
C SER A 120 -5.26 10.15 -9.20
N PHE A 121 -6.00 10.04 -8.10
CA PHE A 121 -7.47 10.08 -8.09
C PHE A 121 -7.97 10.78 -6.82
N GLU A 122 -8.73 11.85 -6.98
CA GLU A 122 -9.30 12.64 -5.87
C GLU A 122 -8.25 13.04 -4.79
N GLY A 123 -7.04 13.38 -5.23
CA GLY A 123 -5.94 13.76 -4.34
C GLY A 123 -5.15 12.60 -3.73
N HIS A 124 -5.57 11.36 -3.96
CA HIS A 124 -4.82 10.17 -3.54
C HIS A 124 -3.91 9.68 -4.66
N ARG A 125 -2.66 9.35 -4.31
CA ARG A 125 -1.67 8.77 -5.21
C ARG A 125 -1.12 7.47 -4.66
N ILE A 126 -0.54 6.63 -5.52
CA ILE A 126 0.14 5.41 -5.06
C ILE A 126 1.49 5.83 -4.49
N THR A 127 1.68 5.61 -3.20
CA THR A 127 2.89 6.02 -2.47
C THR A 127 3.98 4.96 -2.48
N ASN A 128 3.60 3.70 -2.33
CA ASN A 128 4.54 2.60 -2.11
C ASN A 128 3.99 1.24 -2.55
N LEU A 129 4.88 0.26 -2.63
CA LEU A 129 4.62 -1.13 -2.99
C LEU A 129 5.07 -2.06 -1.88
N GLU A 130 4.20 -3.01 -1.53
CA GLU A 130 4.45 -4.11 -0.58
C GLU A 130 3.60 -5.35 -0.94
N MET A 131 3.31 -6.26 -0.01
CA MET A 131 2.75 -7.57 -0.37
C MET A 131 1.58 -8.04 0.52
N GLU A 132 1.05 -7.25 1.49
CA GLU A 132 0.09 -7.73 2.48
C GLU A 132 -1.10 -6.78 2.77
N THR A 133 -0.96 -5.48 2.60
CA THR A 133 -1.90 -4.45 3.09
C THR A 133 -3.32 -4.66 2.60
N SER A 134 -3.53 -4.88 1.31
CA SER A 134 -4.88 -5.03 0.75
C SER A 134 -5.62 -6.23 1.33
N ALA A 135 -4.89 -7.33 1.56
CA ALA A 135 -5.43 -8.55 2.17
C ALA A 135 -5.86 -8.32 3.61
N ILE A 136 -5.00 -7.68 4.41
CA ILE A 136 -5.29 -7.36 5.82
C ILE A 136 -6.52 -6.45 5.92
N TYR A 137 -6.63 -5.42 5.05
CA TYR A 137 -7.77 -4.53 5.05
C TYR A 137 -9.07 -5.23 4.68
N GLY A 138 -9.06 -6.02 3.60
CA GLY A 138 -10.26 -6.68 3.13
C GLY A 138 -10.75 -7.76 4.09
N LEU A 139 -9.88 -8.67 4.50
CA LEU A 139 -10.26 -9.74 5.44
C LEU A 139 -10.64 -9.16 6.80
N GLY A 140 -9.90 -8.17 7.30
CA GLY A 140 -10.22 -7.51 8.55
C GLY A 140 -11.60 -6.84 8.50
N LYS A 141 -11.89 -6.09 7.43
CA LYS A 141 -13.18 -5.39 7.27
C LYS A 141 -14.35 -6.36 7.13
N LEU A 142 -14.18 -7.46 6.35
CA LEU A 142 -15.19 -8.52 6.23
C LEU A 142 -15.48 -9.22 7.56
N LEU A 143 -14.49 -9.33 8.45
CA LEU A 143 -14.61 -9.93 9.77
C LEU A 143 -15.02 -8.93 10.86
N GLY A 144 -15.26 -7.65 10.51
CA GLY A 144 -15.66 -6.62 11.47
C GLY A 144 -14.51 -6.10 12.34
N HIS A 145 -13.29 -6.14 11.84
CA HIS A 145 -12.10 -5.64 12.52
C HIS A 145 -11.66 -4.26 11.99
N HIS A 146 -10.92 -3.52 12.79
CA HIS A 146 -10.28 -2.26 12.41
C HIS A 146 -8.82 -2.53 12.02
N CYS A 147 -8.46 -2.18 10.79
CA CYS A 147 -7.13 -2.44 10.27
C CYS A 147 -6.44 -1.18 9.75
N LEU A 148 -5.13 -1.07 10.03
CA LEU A 148 -4.26 -0.02 9.51
C LEU A 148 -2.90 -0.64 9.14
N SER A 149 -2.27 -0.15 8.07
CA SER A 149 -0.91 -0.56 7.67
C SER A 149 0.00 0.65 7.64
N MET A 150 1.10 0.53 8.38
CA MET A 150 2.18 1.49 8.45
C MET A 150 3.43 0.88 7.81
N ASN A 151 4.16 1.67 7.04
CA ASN A 151 5.35 1.22 6.33
C ASN A 151 6.53 2.16 6.56
N ALA A 152 7.68 1.62 6.97
CA ALA A 152 8.95 2.30 6.85
C ALA A 152 9.44 2.19 5.40
N ILE A 153 9.80 3.30 4.79
CA ILE A 153 10.33 3.33 3.44
C ILE A 153 11.81 2.98 3.46
N ILE A 154 12.16 1.78 3.01
CA ILE A 154 13.55 1.31 3.00
C ILE A 154 14.22 1.42 1.62
N ALA A 155 13.46 1.74 0.60
CA ALA A 155 13.93 2.00 -0.76
C ALA A 155 13.05 3.05 -1.42
N ASN A 156 13.66 3.95 -2.21
CA ASN A 156 12.91 4.85 -3.09
C ASN A 156 13.26 4.50 -4.54
N ARG A 157 12.26 4.05 -5.30
CA ARG A 157 12.45 3.58 -6.68
C ARG A 157 12.60 4.74 -7.66
N ALA A 158 12.00 5.89 -7.36
CA ALA A 158 12.10 7.07 -8.21
C ALA A 158 13.52 7.67 -8.17
N ASN A 159 14.14 7.67 -6.99
CA ASN A 159 15.46 8.26 -6.77
C ASN A 159 16.59 7.22 -6.79
N GLY A 160 16.29 5.93 -6.79
CA GLY A 160 17.28 4.85 -6.71
C GLY A 160 18.04 4.81 -5.38
N THR A 161 17.45 5.30 -4.29
CA THR A 161 18.06 5.36 -2.96
C THR A 161 17.59 4.23 -2.06
N PHE A 162 18.44 3.87 -1.08
CA PHE A 162 18.16 2.82 -0.09
C PHE A 162 18.51 3.33 1.31
N SER A 163 17.72 2.88 2.30
CA SER A 163 18.01 3.10 3.70
C SER A 163 19.38 2.52 4.07
N GLN A 164 20.15 3.27 4.87
CA GLN A 164 21.43 2.79 5.40
C GLN A 164 21.24 1.90 6.63
N ASP A 165 20.13 2.08 7.36
CA ASP A 165 19.77 1.29 8.54
C ASP A 165 18.25 1.01 8.55
N PRO A 166 17.78 0.05 7.76
CA PRO A 166 16.36 -0.28 7.70
C PRO A 166 15.80 -0.84 9.02
N TYR A 167 16.64 -1.44 9.87
CA TYR A 167 16.20 -1.93 11.18
C TYR A 167 15.87 -0.77 12.11
N LYS A 168 16.71 0.25 12.15
CA LYS A 168 16.45 1.48 12.91
C LYS A 168 15.15 2.15 12.44
N ALA A 169 14.94 2.28 11.15
CA ALA A 169 13.72 2.87 10.61
C ALA A 169 12.46 2.10 11.05
N VAL A 170 12.52 0.76 11.11
CA VAL A 170 11.42 -0.07 11.62
C VAL A 170 11.20 0.13 13.11
N ASP A 171 12.26 0.15 13.91
CA ASP A 171 12.17 0.36 15.36
C ASP A 171 11.57 1.74 15.70
N GLU A 172 11.95 2.78 14.96
CA GLU A 172 11.39 4.13 15.09
C GLU A 172 9.89 4.15 14.71
N LEU A 173 9.48 3.43 13.68
CA LEU A 173 8.07 3.30 13.31
C LEU A 173 7.27 2.54 14.38
N ILE A 174 7.83 1.48 14.96
CA ILE A 174 7.21 0.75 16.07
C ILE A 174 7.00 1.70 17.25
N LEU A 175 8.04 2.41 17.66
CA LEU A 175 7.99 3.34 18.78
C LEU A 175 6.97 4.47 18.52
N TYR A 176 6.96 5.06 17.32
CA TYR A 176 5.99 6.04 16.91
C TYR A 176 4.55 5.52 17.09
N THR A 177 4.29 4.33 16.54
CA THR A 177 2.96 3.72 16.58
C THR A 177 2.50 3.42 18.01
N LEU A 178 3.37 2.85 18.85
CA LEU A 178 3.07 2.57 20.25
C LEU A 178 2.80 3.85 21.05
N ASN A 179 3.57 4.91 20.82
CA ASN A 179 3.36 6.21 21.48
C ASN A 179 1.99 6.82 21.11
N LYS A 180 1.55 6.67 19.86
CA LYS A 180 0.22 7.12 19.42
C LYS A 180 -0.92 6.31 20.06
N LEU A 181 -0.71 5.02 20.23
CA LEU A 181 -1.70 4.14 20.88
C LEU A 181 -1.81 4.34 22.40
N ALA A 182 -0.79 4.94 23.03
CA ALA A 182 -0.76 5.18 24.47
C ALA A 182 -1.36 6.55 24.90
N GLN A 183 -1.73 7.39 23.92
CA GLN A 183 -2.40 8.68 24.15
C GLN A 183 -3.91 8.49 24.32
#